data_6e05008f773471fd1eec5102aa42e2fc
#
_entry.id   6e05008f773471fd1eec5102aa42e2fc
#
_cell.length_a   1.000
_cell.length_b   1.000
_cell.length_c   1.000
_cell.angle_alpha   90.00
_cell.angle_beta   90.00
_cell.angle_gamma   90.00
#
_symmetry.space_group_name_H-M   'P 1'
#
loop_
_entity.id
_entity.type
_entity.pdbx_description
1 polymer ?
#
loop_
_entity_poly.entity_id
_entity_poly.type
_entity_poly.pdbx_seq_one_letter_code
_entity_poly.pdbx_strand_id
1 'polypeptide(L)'
;MRFPPCSIWITAEDRGEWIPNIYGGNQNLEAVEFLQLLNRTTRKFAPGTVMIAEESTSWPGVTGEPEGQGLGFHMKWNMGWMNDTLAYMEKDPIYRSYHHDHLTFGMVYAYTEHFIQALSHDEVVHGKHSLLGKMPAGEGLDPFGDLRAYYGFYMGHPGKKLLFMGQEFAQEREWSEQRELDWFLLTEPKHLGMQRYMRALYEIYREYPALYELDYDPAGFRWMDPDDSEESIVSFARFGKKGKNLLFVINFTPVERKTYQLGVPESGSYELLLDSSWKRFGGEKEEKAEVYEAESIPSGQMQQSFCYDLNGFGAAIFSF
;
A
#
# COMPACT_ATOMS: atom_id res chain seq x y z
N MET A 1 -34.45 3.99 -5.98
CA MET A 1 -34.47 2.88 -5.04
C MET A 1 -33.02 2.54 -4.75
N ARG A 2 -32.48 2.89 -3.57
CA ARG A 2 -31.19 2.37 -3.13
C ARG A 2 -31.42 0.94 -2.68
N PHE A 3 -30.87 -0.03 -3.39
CA PHE A 3 -30.75 -1.37 -2.83
C PHE A 3 -29.74 -1.26 -1.67
N PRO A 4 -30.07 -1.70 -0.45
CA PRO A 4 -29.05 -1.80 0.58
C PRO A 4 -27.95 -2.75 0.08
N PRO A 5 -26.67 -2.45 0.32
CA PRO A 5 -25.61 -3.39 0.03
C PRO A 5 -25.95 -4.70 0.73
N CYS A 6 -25.55 -5.83 0.11
CA CYS A 6 -25.73 -7.16 0.70
C CYS A 6 -24.88 -7.22 1.97
N SER A 7 -25.43 -6.73 3.07
CA SER A 7 -24.73 -6.66 4.34
C SER A 7 -24.80 -8.02 5.02
N ILE A 8 -23.65 -8.56 5.39
CA ILE A 8 -23.55 -9.76 6.22
C ILE A 8 -23.96 -9.50 7.68
N TRP A 9 -24.17 -8.22 8.03
CA TRP A 9 -24.70 -7.80 9.33
C TRP A 9 -26.13 -7.31 9.19
N ILE A 10 -26.97 -7.66 10.16
CA ILE A 10 -28.31 -7.09 10.29
C ILE A 10 -28.15 -5.72 10.93
N THR A 11 -28.49 -4.66 10.19
CA THR A 11 -28.53 -3.29 10.71
C THR A 11 -29.96 -2.88 11.02
N ALA A 12 -30.18 -2.24 12.16
CA ALA A 12 -31.41 -1.55 12.48
C ALA A 12 -31.26 -0.04 12.22
N GLU A 13 -32.39 0.67 12.17
CA GLU A 13 -32.42 2.12 11.89
C GLU A 13 -31.77 2.95 13.00
N ASP A 14 -31.78 2.43 14.26
CA ASP A 14 -31.20 3.10 15.42
C ASP A 14 -29.86 2.46 15.88
N ARG A 15 -28.96 3.27 16.42
CA ARG A 15 -27.65 2.82 16.90
C ARG A 15 -27.81 1.84 18.07
N GLY A 16 -27.34 0.61 17.90
CA GLY A 16 -27.34 -0.43 18.92
C GLY A 16 -28.54 -1.35 18.88
N GLU A 17 -29.50 -1.14 17.98
CA GLU A 17 -30.60 -2.05 17.74
C GLU A 17 -30.34 -2.95 16.54
N TRP A 18 -30.63 -4.22 16.63
CA TRP A 18 -30.70 -5.17 15.53
C TRP A 18 -31.75 -6.23 15.81
N ILE A 19 -32.29 -6.80 14.74
CA ILE A 19 -33.17 -7.97 14.88
C ILE A 19 -32.27 -9.19 15.02
N PRO A 20 -32.28 -9.90 16.17
CA PRO A 20 -31.43 -11.07 16.35
C PRO A 20 -31.79 -12.18 15.34
N ASN A 21 -30.74 -12.83 14.80
CA ASN A 21 -30.93 -14.07 14.07
C ASN A 21 -31.34 -15.22 14.99
N ILE A 22 -31.60 -16.41 14.46
CA ILE A 22 -32.06 -17.58 15.23
C ILE A 22 -31.08 -18.03 16.34
N TYR A 23 -29.83 -17.56 16.32
CA TYR A 23 -28.80 -17.83 17.34
C TYR A 23 -28.59 -16.66 18.28
N GLY A 24 -29.37 -15.59 18.14
CA GLY A 24 -29.25 -14.37 18.98
C GLY A 24 -28.16 -13.38 18.55
N GLY A 25 -27.47 -13.64 17.43
CA GLY A 25 -26.44 -12.77 16.88
C GLY A 25 -26.99 -11.76 15.86
N ASN A 26 -26.12 -10.84 15.43
CA ASN A 26 -26.46 -9.79 14.44
C ASN A 26 -26.05 -10.16 12.99
N GLN A 27 -25.69 -11.40 12.75
CA GLN A 27 -25.27 -11.88 11.43
C GLN A 27 -26.49 -12.16 10.56
N ASN A 28 -26.48 -11.70 9.32
CA ASN A 28 -27.47 -12.06 8.31
C ASN A 28 -27.10 -13.44 7.71
N LEU A 29 -27.71 -14.48 8.28
CA LEU A 29 -27.36 -15.87 7.92
C LEU A 29 -27.67 -16.19 6.46
N GLU A 30 -28.75 -15.65 5.92
CA GLU A 30 -29.17 -15.83 4.53
C GLU A 30 -28.17 -15.16 3.56
N ALA A 31 -27.64 -13.98 3.91
CA ALA A 31 -26.61 -13.32 3.12
C ALA A 31 -25.30 -14.11 3.16
N VAL A 32 -24.91 -14.64 4.32
CA VAL A 32 -23.72 -15.49 4.46
C VAL A 32 -23.85 -16.74 3.59
N GLU A 33 -24.98 -17.46 3.67
CA GLU A 33 -25.23 -18.66 2.84
C GLU A 33 -25.21 -18.33 1.35
N PHE A 34 -25.85 -17.22 0.97
CA PHE A 34 -25.84 -16.76 -0.43
C PHE A 34 -24.42 -16.49 -0.93
N LEU A 35 -23.60 -15.77 -0.18
CA LEU A 35 -22.21 -15.45 -0.58
C LEU A 35 -21.35 -16.71 -0.68
N GLN A 36 -21.47 -17.63 0.26
CA GLN A 36 -20.78 -18.92 0.20
C GLN A 36 -21.21 -19.75 -1.02
N LEU A 37 -22.52 -19.80 -1.29
CA LEU A 37 -23.05 -20.51 -2.46
C LEU A 37 -22.57 -19.85 -3.76
N LEU A 38 -22.62 -18.52 -3.85
CA LEU A 38 -22.13 -17.76 -5.00
C LEU A 38 -20.66 -18.06 -5.27
N ASN A 39 -19.79 -17.99 -4.27
CA ASN A 39 -18.36 -18.22 -4.43
C ASN A 39 -18.05 -19.68 -4.80
N ARG A 40 -18.71 -20.67 -4.19
CA ARG A 40 -18.59 -22.09 -4.60
C ARG A 40 -19.04 -22.30 -6.03
N THR A 41 -20.17 -21.70 -6.41
CA THR A 41 -20.73 -21.82 -7.75
C THR A 41 -19.80 -21.21 -8.80
N THR A 42 -19.27 -20.02 -8.52
CA THR A 42 -18.32 -19.32 -9.39
C THR A 42 -17.04 -20.15 -9.59
N ARG A 43 -16.45 -20.68 -8.52
CA ARG A 43 -15.27 -21.56 -8.61
C ARG A 43 -15.52 -22.80 -9.47
N LYS A 44 -16.72 -23.38 -9.35
CA LYS A 44 -17.07 -24.60 -10.09
C LYS A 44 -17.37 -24.38 -11.57
N PHE A 45 -18.12 -23.33 -11.90
CA PHE A 45 -18.66 -23.14 -13.25
C PHE A 45 -17.97 -22.05 -14.08
N ALA A 46 -17.20 -21.19 -13.43
CA ALA A 46 -16.44 -20.12 -14.07
C ALA A 46 -15.00 -20.08 -13.49
N PRO A 47 -14.22 -21.16 -13.61
CA PRO A 47 -12.85 -21.22 -13.11
C PRO A 47 -12.01 -20.14 -13.80
N GLY A 48 -11.27 -19.37 -13.04
CA GLY A 48 -10.51 -18.20 -13.52
C GLY A 48 -11.20 -16.86 -13.22
N THR A 49 -12.47 -16.85 -12.79
CA THR A 49 -13.09 -15.65 -12.24
C THR A 49 -12.57 -15.38 -10.84
N VAL A 50 -12.14 -14.14 -10.60
CA VAL A 50 -11.68 -13.70 -9.29
C VAL A 50 -12.81 -12.94 -8.58
N MET A 51 -13.23 -13.45 -7.43
CA MET A 51 -14.23 -12.81 -6.58
C MET A 51 -13.53 -12.00 -5.50
N ILE A 52 -13.81 -10.71 -5.44
CA ILE A 52 -13.16 -9.76 -4.52
C ILE A 52 -14.24 -9.13 -3.65
N ALA A 53 -14.01 -9.10 -2.35
CA ALA A 53 -14.89 -8.45 -1.40
C ALA A 53 -14.42 -7.04 -1.09
N GLU A 54 -15.34 -6.09 -1.16
CA GLU A 54 -15.24 -4.80 -0.48
C GLU A 54 -16.00 -4.94 0.84
N GLU A 55 -15.25 -5.02 1.94
CA GLU A 55 -15.82 -5.29 3.25
C GLU A 55 -14.92 -4.66 4.32
N SER A 56 -15.48 -3.78 5.14
CA SER A 56 -14.74 -2.95 6.11
C SER A 56 -14.83 -3.45 7.55
N THR A 57 -15.59 -4.53 7.81
CA THR A 57 -15.74 -5.05 9.16
C THR A 57 -14.64 -6.04 9.54
N SER A 58 -14.64 -6.46 10.80
CA SER A 58 -13.76 -7.49 11.34
C SER A 58 -14.29 -8.91 11.13
N TRP A 59 -15.18 -9.15 10.13
CA TRP A 59 -15.67 -10.49 9.83
C TRP A 59 -14.49 -11.43 9.53
N PRO A 60 -14.36 -12.55 10.26
CA PRO A 60 -13.23 -13.45 10.07
C PRO A 60 -13.44 -14.35 8.86
N GLY A 61 -12.36 -14.58 8.09
CA GLY A 61 -12.37 -15.55 7.01
C GLY A 61 -13.19 -15.13 5.79
N VAL A 62 -13.25 -13.85 5.45
CA VAL A 62 -13.86 -13.40 4.18
C VAL A 62 -13.22 -14.13 2.99
N THR A 63 -11.90 -14.31 3.02
CA THR A 63 -11.14 -15.05 2.00
C THR A 63 -10.88 -16.51 2.39
N GLY A 64 -11.41 -16.97 3.53
CA GLY A 64 -11.33 -18.36 3.97
C GLY A 64 -12.19 -19.29 3.12
N GLU A 65 -11.85 -20.59 3.14
CA GLU A 65 -12.56 -21.60 2.37
C GLU A 65 -14.02 -21.76 2.82
N PRO A 66 -14.98 -21.82 1.87
CA PRO A 66 -16.41 -21.86 2.20
C PRO A 66 -16.87 -23.19 2.81
N GLU A 67 -16.06 -24.25 2.71
CA GLU A 67 -16.29 -25.55 3.39
C GLU A 67 -16.08 -25.46 4.91
N GLY A 68 -15.38 -24.41 5.39
CA GLY A 68 -15.28 -24.05 6.78
C GLY A 68 -16.31 -22.98 7.15
N GLN A 69 -15.86 -21.93 7.84
CA GLN A 69 -16.70 -20.77 8.19
C GLN A 69 -16.42 -19.55 7.28
N GLY A 70 -15.54 -19.71 6.28
CA GLY A 70 -15.17 -18.64 5.36
C GLY A 70 -16.25 -18.32 4.35
N LEU A 71 -16.19 -17.13 3.74
CA LEU A 71 -17.11 -16.70 2.70
C LEU A 71 -16.66 -17.13 1.30
N GLY A 72 -15.41 -17.54 1.11
CA GLY A 72 -14.88 -18.05 -0.14
C GLY A 72 -14.49 -17.01 -1.18
N PHE A 73 -14.34 -15.75 -0.83
CA PHE A 73 -13.75 -14.76 -1.71
C PHE A 73 -12.27 -15.08 -1.99
N HIS A 74 -11.78 -14.67 -3.14
CA HIS A 74 -10.37 -14.83 -3.46
C HIS A 74 -9.51 -13.77 -2.78
N MET A 75 -10.03 -12.55 -2.66
CA MET A 75 -9.35 -11.42 -2.06
C MET A 75 -10.36 -10.48 -1.39
N LYS A 76 -9.85 -9.63 -0.49
CA LYS A 76 -10.59 -8.60 0.22
C LYS A 76 -9.83 -7.28 0.17
N TRP A 77 -10.54 -6.15 0.03
CA TRP A 77 -9.91 -4.83 0.19
C TRP A 77 -9.43 -4.61 1.61
N ASN A 78 -8.23 -4.05 1.75
CA ASN A 78 -7.66 -3.69 3.05
C ASN A 78 -8.04 -2.25 3.42
N MET A 79 -9.26 -2.08 3.92
CA MET A 79 -9.77 -0.76 4.32
C MET A 79 -9.05 -0.21 5.55
N GLY A 80 -8.59 -1.06 6.47
CA GLY A 80 -7.80 -0.66 7.65
C GLY A 80 -6.48 -0.02 7.24
N TRP A 81 -5.67 -0.72 6.44
CA TRP A 81 -4.41 -0.21 5.91
C TRP A 81 -4.61 1.12 5.14
N MET A 82 -5.63 1.19 4.31
CA MET A 82 -5.95 2.40 3.53
C MET A 82 -6.23 3.59 4.45
N ASN A 83 -7.12 3.42 5.44
CA ASN A 83 -7.47 4.48 6.37
C ASN A 83 -6.26 4.95 7.19
N ASP A 84 -5.49 4.01 7.76
CA ASP A 84 -4.32 4.33 8.58
C ASP A 84 -3.26 5.08 7.79
N THR A 85 -2.89 4.56 6.62
CA THR A 85 -1.82 5.18 5.82
C THR A 85 -2.22 6.54 5.24
N LEU A 86 -3.47 6.73 4.81
CA LEU A 86 -3.94 8.04 4.36
C LEU A 86 -4.03 9.04 5.51
N ALA A 87 -4.50 8.61 6.68
CA ALA A 87 -4.50 9.46 7.88
C ALA A 87 -3.07 9.89 8.28
N TYR A 88 -2.07 9.02 8.08
CA TYR A 88 -0.66 9.38 8.26
C TYR A 88 -0.19 10.39 7.22
N MET A 89 -0.49 10.16 5.94
CA MET A 89 -0.03 11.02 4.85
C MET A 89 -0.64 12.44 4.89
N GLU A 90 -1.86 12.58 5.41
CA GLU A 90 -2.53 13.87 5.62
C GLU A 90 -1.92 14.71 6.76
N LYS A 91 -1.08 14.10 7.61
CA LYS A 91 -0.39 14.84 8.68
C LYS A 91 0.72 15.72 8.11
N ASP A 92 0.86 16.93 8.69
CA ASP A 92 2.07 17.70 8.48
C ASP A 92 3.30 16.85 8.89
N PRO A 93 4.34 16.78 8.07
CA PRO A 93 5.51 15.94 8.33
C PRO A 93 6.14 16.10 9.71
N ILE A 94 6.04 17.28 10.34
CA ILE A 94 6.56 17.51 11.70
C ILE A 94 5.85 16.70 12.79
N TYR A 95 4.63 16.19 12.50
CA TYR A 95 3.85 15.38 13.45
C TYR A 95 3.89 13.89 13.11
N ARG A 96 4.45 13.48 11.98
CA ARG A 96 4.44 12.09 11.51
C ARG A 96 5.15 11.11 12.46
N SER A 97 6.17 11.58 13.18
CA SER A 97 6.86 10.77 14.19
C SER A 97 5.92 10.25 15.29
N TYR A 98 4.87 10.98 15.64
CA TYR A 98 3.88 10.57 16.64
C TYR A 98 2.81 9.61 16.13
N HIS A 99 2.82 9.31 14.82
CA HIS A 99 1.82 8.49 14.13
C HIS A 99 2.45 7.37 13.31
N HIS A 100 3.70 7.03 13.58
CA HIS A 100 4.47 6.04 12.82
C HIS A 100 3.81 4.66 12.81
N ASP A 101 3.08 4.33 13.86
CA ASP A 101 2.28 3.12 14.01
C ASP A 101 1.22 2.97 12.91
N HIS A 102 0.70 4.05 12.32
CA HIS A 102 -0.20 4.00 11.17
C HIS A 102 0.41 3.34 9.93
N LEU A 103 1.73 3.37 9.80
CA LEU A 103 2.45 2.68 8.71
C LEU A 103 2.72 1.21 9.04
N THR A 104 2.98 0.89 10.31
CA THR A 104 3.48 -0.43 10.73
C THR A 104 2.38 -1.36 11.20
N PHE A 105 1.28 -0.82 11.75
CA PHE A 105 0.18 -1.61 12.33
C PHE A 105 -0.49 -2.55 11.32
N GLY A 106 -0.57 -2.16 10.04
CA GLY A 106 -1.12 -2.99 8.97
C GLY A 106 -0.50 -4.38 8.88
N MET A 107 0.78 -4.51 9.26
CA MET A 107 1.49 -5.79 9.24
C MET A 107 1.06 -6.76 10.35
N VAL A 108 0.43 -6.29 11.43
CA VAL A 108 -0.08 -7.13 12.52
C VAL A 108 -1.17 -8.10 12.02
N TYR A 109 -1.96 -7.67 11.04
CA TYR A 109 -3.05 -8.46 10.48
C TYR A 109 -2.89 -8.78 8.97
N ALA A 110 -1.77 -8.39 8.35
CA ALA A 110 -1.55 -8.50 6.89
C ALA A 110 -1.78 -9.91 6.32
N TYR A 111 -1.67 -10.94 7.14
CA TYR A 111 -1.77 -12.35 6.74
C TYR A 111 -3.05 -13.05 7.22
N THR A 112 -3.99 -12.31 7.80
CA THR A 112 -5.27 -12.87 8.26
C THR A 112 -6.24 -13.11 7.11
N GLU A 113 -6.08 -12.37 6.01
CA GLU A 113 -6.90 -12.44 4.80
C GLU A 113 -6.00 -12.26 3.55
N HIS A 114 -6.51 -12.58 2.38
CA HIS A 114 -5.84 -12.26 1.12
C HIS A 114 -6.16 -10.81 0.71
N PHE A 115 -5.38 -9.87 1.22
CA PHE A 115 -5.66 -8.46 1.06
C PHE A 115 -5.25 -7.89 -0.31
N ILE A 116 -6.05 -6.91 -0.77
CA ILE A 116 -5.70 -5.94 -1.80
C ILE A 116 -5.53 -4.59 -1.08
N GLN A 117 -4.39 -3.95 -1.26
CA GLN A 117 -4.15 -2.59 -0.80
C GLN A 117 -4.93 -1.64 -1.71
N ALA A 118 -6.10 -1.22 -1.27
CA ALA A 118 -7.04 -0.48 -2.09
C ALA A 118 -6.90 1.03 -1.88
N LEU A 119 -6.53 1.74 -2.95
CA LEU A 119 -6.69 3.18 -3.10
C LEU A 119 -7.75 3.38 -4.19
N SER A 120 -9.01 3.33 -3.79
CA SER A 120 -10.16 3.26 -4.68
C SER A 120 -10.74 4.64 -5.03
N HIS A 121 -11.89 4.64 -5.70
CA HIS A 121 -12.61 5.89 -6.00
C HIS A 121 -13.12 6.59 -4.73
N ASP A 122 -13.44 5.84 -3.68
CA ASP A 122 -14.01 6.38 -2.46
C ASP A 122 -13.05 7.31 -1.71
N GLU A 123 -11.74 7.14 -1.90
CA GLU A 123 -10.72 7.97 -1.28
C GLU A 123 -10.53 9.31 -2.01
N VAL A 124 -11.07 9.46 -3.22
CA VAL A 124 -10.80 10.61 -4.10
C VAL A 124 -12.06 11.33 -4.61
N VAL A 125 -13.16 11.25 -3.85
CA VAL A 125 -14.47 11.84 -4.14
C VAL A 125 -15.08 12.54 -2.92
N HIS A 126 -16.12 13.32 -3.15
CA HIS A 126 -17.00 13.87 -2.10
C HIS A 126 -16.32 14.72 -1.02
N GLY A 127 -15.37 15.58 -1.41
CA GLY A 127 -14.67 16.50 -0.51
C GLY A 127 -13.50 15.86 0.23
N LYS A 128 -13.05 14.66 -0.21
CA LYS A 128 -11.88 13.98 0.36
C LYS A 128 -10.56 14.33 -0.32
N HIS A 129 -10.58 15.19 -1.34
CA HIS A 129 -9.45 15.53 -2.22
C HIS A 129 -8.95 14.36 -3.08
N SER A 130 -8.11 14.66 -4.08
CA SER A 130 -7.31 13.62 -4.77
C SER A 130 -6.20 13.10 -3.86
N LEU A 131 -5.49 12.02 -4.25
CA LEU A 131 -4.34 11.56 -3.46
C LEU A 131 -3.25 12.63 -3.36
N LEU A 132 -2.98 13.37 -4.46
CA LEU A 132 -2.07 14.51 -4.42
C LEU A 132 -2.58 15.61 -3.47
N GLY A 133 -3.88 15.91 -3.50
CA GLY A 133 -4.51 16.92 -2.67
C GLY A 133 -4.55 16.59 -1.18
N LYS A 134 -4.28 15.34 -0.80
CA LYS A 134 -4.12 14.91 0.60
C LYS A 134 -2.71 15.16 1.14
N MET A 135 -1.73 15.31 0.25
CA MET A 135 -0.35 15.57 0.68
C MET A 135 -0.24 17.00 1.19
N PRO A 136 0.39 17.22 2.35
CA PRO A 136 0.62 18.55 2.89
C PRO A 136 1.38 19.44 1.90
N ALA A 137 0.92 20.68 1.78
CA ALA A 137 1.50 21.69 0.90
C ALA A 137 1.84 22.95 1.69
N GLY A 138 2.94 23.62 1.33
CA GLY A 138 3.40 24.82 1.98
C GLY A 138 4.86 25.10 1.71
N GLU A 139 5.43 26.08 2.42
CA GLU A 139 6.83 26.41 2.29
C GLU A 139 7.71 25.22 2.72
N GLY A 140 8.63 24.83 1.84
CA GLY A 140 9.56 23.72 2.08
C GLY A 140 8.94 22.32 1.92
N LEU A 141 7.68 22.21 1.48
CA LEU A 141 7.02 20.92 1.23
C LEU A 141 6.91 20.63 -0.27
N ASP A 142 7.08 19.38 -0.65
CA ASP A 142 6.88 18.87 -2.02
C ASP A 142 5.79 17.78 -2.04
N PRO A 143 4.51 18.14 -2.30
CA PRO A 143 3.43 17.14 -2.36
C PRO A 143 3.66 16.04 -3.38
N PHE A 144 4.34 16.33 -4.51
CA PHE A 144 4.69 15.29 -5.48
C PHE A 144 5.76 14.34 -4.98
N GLY A 145 6.76 14.86 -4.25
CA GLY A 145 7.77 14.05 -3.58
C GLY A 145 7.13 13.13 -2.53
N ASP A 146 6.27 13.71 -1.68
CA ASP A 146 5.55 13.00 -0.63
C ASP A 146 4.65 11.89 -1.20
N LEU A 147 3.92 12.17 -2.30
CA LEU A 147 3.11 11.16 -2.98
C LEU A 147 3.99 10.07 -3.64
N ARG A 148 5.19 10.42 -4.18
CA ARG A 148 6.14 9.40 -4.68
C ARG A 148 6.64 8.50 -3.55
N ALA A 149 6.95 9.06 -2.38
CA ALA A 149 7.34 8.28 -1.20
C ALA A 149 6.22 7.32 -0.80
N TYR A 150 4.97 7.79 -0.75
CA TYR A 150 3.81 6.96 -0.45
C TYR A 150 3.60 5.84 -1.47
N TYR A 151 3.75 6.11 -2.77
CA TYR A 151 3.64 5.08 -3.80
C TYR A 151 4.78 4.05 -3.74
N GLY A 152 5.99 4.44 -3.33
CA GLY A 152 7.06 3.50 -3.04
C GLY A 152 6.69 2.53 -1.92
N PHE A 153 6.17 3.06 -0.81
CA PHE A 153 5.66 2.26 0.32
C PHE A 153 4.49 1.36 -0.11
N TYR A 154 3.48 1.92 -0.78
CA TYR A 154 2.33 1.20 -1.31
C TYR A 154 2.74 0.02 -2.19
N MET A 155 3.70 0.23 -3.10
CA MET A 155 4.15 -0.82 -4.00
C MET A 155 4.91 -1.94 -3.28
N GLY A 156 5.73 -1.59 -2.29
CA GLY A 156 6.51 -2.55 -1.52
C GLY A 156 5.69 -3.32 -0.47
N HIS A 157 4.63 -2.73 0.10
CA HIS A 157 3.82 -3.37 1.13
C HIS A 157 3.17 -4.68 0.63
N PRO A 158 3.10 -5.77 1.44
CA PRO A 158 2.41 -7.00 1.05
C PRO A 158 0.94 -6.81 0.64
N GLY A 159 0.44 -7.66 -0.23
CA GLY A 159 -0.92 -7.62 -0.78
C GLY A 159 -0.97 -7.07 -2.21
N LYS A 160 -2.03 -7.42 -2.94
CA LYS A 160 -2.25 -6.96 -4.31
C LYS A 160 -2.54 -5.45 -4.35
N LYS A 161 -2.42 -4.85 -5.51
CA LYS A 161 -2.50 -3.39 -5.68
C LYS A 161 -3.77 -3.00 -6.43
N LEU A 162 -4.48 -2.01 -5.90
CA LEU A 162 -5.58 -1.34 -6.58
C LEU A 162 -5.36 0.17 -6.46
N LEU A 163 -5.06 0.81 -7.57
CA LEU A 163 -4.95 2.27 -7.67
C LEU A 163 -6.02 2.78 -8.64
N PHE A 164 -6.86 3.69 -8.18
CA PHE A 164 -7.93 4.23 -9.00
C PHE A 164 -7.36 5.15 -10.11
N MET A 165 -8.04 5.14 -11.26
CA MET A 165 -7.63 5.87 -12.46
C MET A 165 -7.41 7.36 -12.21
N GLY A 166 -6.39 7.93 -12.84
CA GLY A 166 -5.98 9.33 -12.69
C GLY A 166 -4.98 9.56 -11.57
N GLN A 167 -4.92 8.67 -10.58
CA GLN A 167 -3.98 8.82 -9.47
C GLN A 167 -2.54 8.46 -9.89
N GLU A 168 -2.36 7.67 -10.94
CA GLU A 168 -1.06 7.31 -11.51
C GLU A 168 -0.29 8.48 -12.14
N PHE A 169 -0.99 9.57 -12.45
CA PHE A 169 -0.37 10.83 -12.88
C PHE A 169 -0.67 11.99 -11.91
N ALA A 170 -1.11 11.66 -10.69
CA ALA A 170 -1.40 12.63 -9.63
C ALA A 170 -2.47 13.67 -10.02
N GLN A 171 -3.62 13.22 -10.56
CA GLN A 171 -4.74 14.13 -10.86
C GLN A 171 -5.04 15.02 -9.66
N GLU A 172 -5.19 16.34 -9.90
CA GLU A 172 -5.38 17.33 -8.83
C GLU A 172 -6.83 17.37 -8.33
N ARG A 173 -7.78 17.30 -9.25
CA ARG A 173 -9.21 17.33 -8.89
C ARG A 173 -9.69 15.96 -8.45
N GLU A 174 -10.67 15.96 -7.57
CA GLU A 174 -11.44 14.76 -7.26
C GLU A 174 -12.04 14.13 -8.52
N TRP A 175 -12.16 12.83 -8.52
CA TRP A 175 -12.81 12.11 -9.60
C TRP A 175 -14.31 12.44 -9.66
N SER A 176 -14.87 12.43 -10.86
CA SER A 176 -16.30 12.60 -11.10
C SER A 176 -16.70 11.83 -12.34
N GLU A 177 -17.81 11.10 -12.26
CA GLU A 177 -18.42 10.39 -13.38
C GLU A 177 -18.97 11.32 -14.47
N GLN A 178 -19.05 12.63 -14.18
CA GLN A 178 -19.61 13.63 -15.12
C GLN A 178 -18.55 14.24 -16.05
N ARG A 179 -17.28 13.86 -15.92
CA ARG A 179 -16.19 14.38 -16.73
C ARG A 179 -15.10 13.33 -16.95
N GLU A 180 -14.34 13.52 -18.00
CA GLU A 180 -13.12 12.74 -18.23
C GLU A 180 -12.00 13.09 -17.25
N LEU A 181 -10.97 12.23 -17.19
CA LEU A 181 -9.75 12.51 -16.44
C LEU A 181 -9.02 13.73 -17.02
N ASP A 182 -8.24 14.40 -16.18
CA ASP A 182 -7.53 15.63 -16.54
C ASP A 182 -6.25 15.33 -17.34
N TRP A 183 -6.38 14.67 -18.50
CA TRP A 183 -5.27 14.24 -19.35
C TRP A 183 -4.34 15.38 -19.77
N PHE A 184 -4.84 16.64 -19.80
CA PHE A 184 -4.03 17.81 -20.08
C PHE A 184 -2.89 18.02 -19.06
N LEU A 185 -3.02 17.51 -17.81
CA LEU A 185 -1.98 17.60 -16.80
C LEU A 185 -0.69 16.86 -17.23
N LEU A 186 -0.77 15.89 -18.13
CA LEU A 186 0.41 15.22 -18.67
C LEU A 186 1.31 16.11 -19.53
N THR A 187 0.88 17.33 -19.87
CA THR A 187 1.76 18.36 -20.46
C THR A 187 2.67 19.02 -19.43
N GLU A 188 2.34 18.89 -18.14
CA GLU A 188 3.10 19.45 -17.03
C GLU A 188 4.20 18.45 -16.57
N PRO A 189 5.46 18.91 -16.42
CA PRO A 189 6.58 18.02 -16.10
C PRO A 189 6.40 17.18 -14.83
N LYS A 190 5.78 17.72 -13.78
CA LYS A 190 5.58 17.01 -12.51
C LYS A 190 4.60 15.84 -12.65
N HIS A 191 3.48 16.04 -13.35
CA HIS A 191 2.49 14.99 -13.61
C HIS A 191 3.03 13.91 -14.56
N LEU A 192 3.74 14.31 -15.60
CA LEU A 192 4.43 13.36 -16.49
C LEU A 192 5.52 12.58 -15.75
N GLY A 193 6.24 13.23 -14.83
CA GLY A 193 7.22 12.60 -13.94
C GLY A 193 6.57 11.55 -13.04
N MET A 194 5.44 11.85 -12.43
CA MET A 194 4.66 10.91 -11.62
C MET A 194 4.20 9.70 -12.43
N GLN A 195 3.67 9.90 -13.63
CA GLN A 195 3.26 8.80 -14.50
C GLN A 195 4.46 7.87 -14.85
N ARG A 196 5.63 8.47 -15.14
CA ARG A 196 6.86 7.71 -15.39
C ARG A 196 7.31 6.91 -14.16
N TYR A 197 7.18 7.51 -12.98
CA TYR A 197 7.50 6.85 -11.71
C TYR A 197 6.59 5.63 -11.47
N MET A 198 5.27 5.81 -11.61
CA MET A 198 4.31 4.72 -11.49
C MET A 198 4.56 3.60 -12.50
N ARG A 199 4.90 3.95 -13.75
CA ARG A 199 5.29 2.96 -14.75
C ARG A 199 6.50 2.14 -14.31
N ALA A 200 7.56 2.81 -13.81
CA ALA A 200 8.76 2.13 -13.31
C ALA A 200 8.45 1.21 -12.11
N LEU A 201 7.60 1.64 -11.18
CA LEU A 201 7.15 0.80 -10.07
C LEU A 201 6.40 -0.45 -10.56
N TYR A 202 5.51 -0.32 -11.56
CA TYR A 202 4.80 -1.47 -12.13
C TYR A 202 5.73 -2.39 -12.96
N GLU A 203 6.77 -1.87 -13.57
CA GLU A 203 7.81 -2.67 -14.23
C GLU A 203 8.56 -3.52 -13.21
N ILE A 204 9.02 -2.93 -12.08
CA ILE A 204 9.63 -3.65 -10.97
C ILE A 204 8.64 -4.70 -10.40
N TYR A 205 7.37 -4.33 -10.18
CA TYR A 205 6.35 -5.26 -9.67
C TYR A 205 6.22 -6.51 -10.55
N ARG A 206 6.26 -6.37 -11.88
CA ARG A 206 6.17 -7.50 -12.81
C ARG A 206 7.45 -8.32 -12.91
N GLU A 207 8.60 -7.66 -12.79
CA GLU A 207 9.90 -8.31 -12.94
C GLU A 207 10.34 -9.07 -11.68
N TYR A 208 9.94 -8.60 -10.49
CA TYR A 208 10.40 -9.14 -9.21
C TYR A 208 9.28 -9.92 -8.51
N PRO A 209 9.31 -11.27 -8.59
CA PRO A 209 8.32 -12.12 -7.93
C PRO A 209 8.21 -11.93 -6.41
N ALA A 210 9.25 -11.40 -5.78
CA ALA A 210 9.24 -11.02 -4.37
C ALA A 210 8.07 -10.11 -3.99
N LEU A 211 7.51 -9.34 -4.94
CA LEU A 211 6.38 -8.44 -4.71
C LEU A 211 5.01 -9.11 -4.75
N TYR A 212 4.91 -10.39 -5.18
CA TYR A 212 3.61 -11.04 -5.31
C TYR A 212 3.57 -12.55 -5.02
N GLU A 213 4.72 -13.24 -5.00
CA GLU A 213 4.72 -14.72 -4.78
C GLU A 213 4.35 -15.11 -3.36
N LEU A 214 4.76 -14.29 -2.38
CA LEU A 214 4.58 -14.52 -0.96
C LEU A 214 3.76 -13.39 -0.30
N ASP A 215 2.83 -12.78 -1.03
CA ASP A 215 2.02 -11.67 -0.50
C ASP A 215 1.18 -12.05 0.72
N TYR A 216 0.84 -13.33 0.84
CA TYR A 216 -0.01 -13.86 1.92
C TYR A 216 0.74 -14.81 2.86
N ASP A 217 2.09 -14.75 2.81
CA ASP A 217 2.98 -15.56 3.64
C ASP A 217 3.96 -14.64 4.38
N PRO A 218 4.05 -14.73 5.73
CA PRO A 218 4.99 -13.93 6.52
C PRO A 218 6.45 -14.06 6.06
N ALA A 219 6.84 -15.16 5.43
CA ALA A 219 8.18 -15.35 4.88
C ALA A 219 8.51 -14.37 3.74
N GLY A 220 7.50 -13.73 3.13
CA GLY A 220 7.66 -12.77 2.04
C GLY A 220 8.03 -11.35 2.46
N PHE A 221 8.09 -11.07 3.77
CA PHE A 221 8.33 -9.72 4.29
C PHE A 221 9.16 -9.71 5.57
N ARG A 222 10.03 -8.71 5.72
CA ARG A 222 10.73 -8.44 6.97
C ARG A 222 10.99 -6.95 7.11
N TRP A 223 10.61 -6.37 8.24
CA TRP A 223 11.09 -5.06 8.63
C TRP A 223 12.60 -5.06 8.83
N MET A 224 13.29 -4.03 8.36
CA MET A 224 14.69 -3.78 8.71
C MET A 224 14.77 -2.90 9.95
N ASP A 225 14.00 -1.82 9.94
CA ASP A 225 13.78 -0.96 11.10
C ASP A 225 12.33 -0.45 11.12
N PRO A 226 11.42 -1.05 11.93
CA PRO A 226 10.06 -0.56 12.08
C PRO A 226 9.93 0.61 13.06
N ASP A 227 10.97 0.89 13.85
CA ASP A 227 10.91 1.76 15.01
C ASP A 227 11.59 3.13 14.78
N ASP A 228 12.04 3.42 13.56
CA ASP A 228 12.67 4.71 13.18
C ASP A 228 11.62 5.83 13.04
N SER A 229 10.84 6.00 14.10
CA SER A 229 9.76 6.97 14.16
C SER A 229 10.26 8.41 14.27
N GLU A 230 11.39 8.63 14.95
CA GLU A 230 11.98 9.98 15.11
C GLU A 230 12.36 10.58 13.76
N GLU A 231 12.88 9.76 12.86
CA GLU A 231 13.24 10.14 11.50
C GLU A 231 12.07 10.02 10.51
N SER A 232 10.95 9.38 10.92
CA SER A 232 9.80 9.03 10.07
C SER A 232 10.22 8.27 8.81
N ILE A 233 11.15 7.33 8.97
CA ILE A 233 11.66 6.45 7.93
C ILE A 233 11.14 5.03 8.17
N VAL A 234 10.81 4.33 7.09
CA VAL A 234 10.54 2.90 7.13
C VAL A 234 11.47 2.18 6.18
N SER A 235 11.99 1.03 6.60
CA SER A 235 12.76 0.14 5.75
C SER A 235 12.34 -1.31 5.94
N PHE A 236 12.22 -2.04 4.82
CA PHE A 236 11.80 -3.44 4.83
C PHE A 236 12.29 -4.18 3.59
N ALA A 237 12.37 -5.49 3.70
CA ALA A 237 12.71 -6.38 2.60
C ALA A 237 11.51 -7.20 2.14
N ARG A 238 11.47 -7.48 0.84
CA ARG A 238 10.54 -8.42 0.19
C ARG A 238 11.34 -9.62 -0.33
N PHE A 239 10.84 -10.80 -0.04
CA PHE A 239 11.51 -12.06 -0.41
C PHE A 239 10.69 -12.83 -1.43
N GLY A 240 11.37 -13.35 -2.46
CA GLY A 240 10.82 -14.27 -3.44
C GLY A 240 11.22 -15.72 -3.14
N LYS A 241 10.47 -16.68 -3.68
CA LYS A 241 10.77 -18.13 -3.50
C LYS A 241 12.11 -18.57 -4.09
N LYS A 242 12.63 -17.84 -5.06
CA LYS A 242 13.84 -18.21 -5.83
C LYS A 242 14.91 -17.12 -5.85
N GLY A 243 14.98 -16.27 -4.85
CA GLY A 243 15.82 -15.08 -4.85
C GLY A 243 15.18 -13.92 -5.64
N LYS A 244 16.00 -12.96 -6.11
CA LYS A 244 15.52 -11.66 -6.61
C LYS A 244 14.68 -10.95 -5.54
N ASN A 245 15.30 -10.78 -4.39
CA ASN A 245 14.74 -10.06 -3.26
C ASN A 245 14.84 -8.56 -3.46
N LEU A 246 14.02 -7.81 -2.75
CA LEU A 246 14.03 -6.34 -2.81
C LEU A 246 14.14 -5.75 -1.41
N LEU A 247 14.88 -4.66 -1.30
CA LEU A 247 14.97 -3.82 -0.12
C LEU A 247 14.35 -2.46 -0.45
N PHE A 248 13.51 -1.97 0.43
CA PHE A 248 12.84 -0.67 0.35
C PHE A 248 13.29 0.21 1.52
N VAL A 249 13.54 1.49 1.23
CA VAL A 249 13.69 2.53 2.25
C VAL A 249 12.91 3.76 1.83
N ILE A 250 12.10 4.30 2.72
CA ILE A 250 11.21 5.43 2.46
C ILE A 250 11.33 6.47 3.57
N ASN A 251 11.61 7.71 3.20
CA ASN A 251 11.63 8.87 4.07
C ASN A 251 10.36 9.71 3.87
N PHE A 252 9.56 9.83 4.90
CA PHE A 252 8.31 10.59 4.88
C PHE A 252 8.46 12.03 5.42
N THR A 253 9.67 12.56 5.46
CA THR A 253 9.96 13.95 5.86
C THR A 253 10.61 14.73 4.73
N PRO A 254 10.55 16.09 4.73
CA PRO A 254 11.25 16.90 3.75
C PRO A 254 12.77 16.94 3.99
N VAL A 255 13.26 16.34 5.07
CA VAL A 255 14.66 16.43 5.48
C VAL A 255 15.49 15.36 4.77
N GLU A 256 16.52 15.76 4.02
CA GLU A 256 17.50 14.84 3.44
C GLU A 256 18.34 14.19 4.57
N ARG A 257 18.56 12.87 4.45
CA ARG A 257 19.41 12.10 5.36
C ARG A 257 20.67 11.67 4.61
N LYS A 258 21.74 12.46 4.75
CA LYS A 258 23.04 12.10 4.19
C LYS A 258 23.66 10.95 4.96
N THR A 259 24.24 10.01 4.25
CA THR A 259 24.88 8.82 4.84
C THR A 259 23.98 8.07 5.82
N TYR A 260 22.66 7.97 5.52
CA TYR A 260 21.73 7.18 6.32
C TYR A 260 22.20 5.72 6.35
N GLN A 261 22.37 5.18 7.57
CA GLN A 261 22.85 3.82 7.78
C GLN A 261 21.69 2.85 7.61
N LEU A 262 21.51 2.31 6.41
CA LEU A 262 20.43 1.40 6.06
C LEU A 262 20.76 -0.03 6.47
N GLY A 263 20.05 -0.57 7.45
CA GLY A 263 20.16 -1.97 7.87
C GLY A 263 19.68 -2.91 6.76
N VAL A 264 20.38 -4.04 6.58
CA VAL A 264 20.10 -5.02 5.52
C VAL A 264 20.04 -6.44 6.05
N PRO A 265 19.25 -7.35 5.41
CA PRO A 265 19.01 -8.69 5.95
C PRO A 265 20.22 -9.64 5.87
N GLU A 266 21.14 -9.41 4.93
CA GLU A 266 22.28 -10.30 4.67
C GLU A 266 23.47 -9.54 4.07
N SER A 267 24.66 -10.16 4.11
CA SER A 267 25.86 -9.64 3.45
C SER A 267 25.74 -9.79 1.94
N GLY A 268 26.37 -8.89 1.19
CA GLY A 268 26.41 -8.93 -0.27
C GLY A 268 26.18 -7.57 -0.89
N SER A 269 25.94 -7.57 -2.19
CA SER A 269 25.76 -6.39 -3.01
C SER A 269 24.29 -6.04 -3.17
N TYR A 270 23.98 -4.76 -3.10
CA TYR A 270 22.65 -4.17 -3.24
C TYR A 270 22.63 -3.23 -4.43
N GLU A 271 21.97 -3.63 -5.52
CA GLU A 271 21.85 -2.84 -6.73
C GLU A 271 20.67 -1.88 -6.66
N LEU A 272 20.91 -0.57 -6.82
CA LEU A 272 19.86 0.44 -6.85
C LEU A 272 19.05 0.33 -8.14
N LEU A 273 17.80 -0.10 -8.02
CA LEU A 273 16.85 -0.23 -9.12
C LEU A 273 16.09 1.06 -9.40
N LEU A 274 15.75 1.81 -8.34
CA LEU A 274 14.93 3.00 -8.43
C LEU A 274 15.19 3.92 -7.24
N ASP A 275 15.35 5.22 -7.54
CA ASP A 275 15.24 6.31 -6.56
C ASP A 275 14.15 7.29 -7.04
N SER A 276 13.12 7.52 -6.22
CA SER A 276 11.99 8.41 -6.54
C SER A 276 12.41 9.86 -6.79
N SER A 277 13.64 10.23 -6.39
CA SER A 277 14.21 11.56 -6.55
C SER A 277 14.92 11.76 -7.90
N TRP A 278 14.92 10.78 -8.78
CA TRP A 278 15.51 10.95 -10.11
C TRP A 278 14.77 11.98 -10.94
N LYS A 279 15.52 12.78 -11.73
CA LYS A 279 14.98 13.85 -12.59
C LYS A 279 13.88 13.37 -13.52
N ARG A 280 13.98 12.15 -14.04
CA ARG A 280 12.94 11.57 -14.93
C ARG A 280 11.58 11.43 -14.24
N PHE A 281 11.55 11.43 -12.90
CA PHE A 281 10.34 11.35 -12.07
C PHE A 281 9.92 12.71 -11.48
N GLY A 282 10.65 13.78 -11.83
CA GLY A 282 10.40 15.13 -11.31
C GLY A 282 11.16 15.46 -10.03
N GLY A 283 12.15 14.65 -9.65
CA GLY A 283 13.11 14.94 -8.59
C GLY A 283 14.35 15.71 -9.10
N GLU A 284 15.39 15.75 -8.29
CA GLU A 284 16.60 16.55 -8.56
C GLU A 284 17.85 15.71 -8.86
N LYS A 285 17.87 14.42 -8.50
CA LYS A 285 19.02 13.52 -8.72
C LYS A 285 19.14 13.06 -10.16
N GLU A 286 20.35 12.96 -10.65
CA GLU A 286 20.63 12.23 -11.90
C GLU A 286 20.46 10.74 -11.67
N GLU A 287 19.92 10.06 -12.69
CA GLU A 287 19.82 8.60 -12.66
C GLU A 287 21.20 7.98 -12.81
N LYS A 288 21.54 7.08 -11.87
CA LYS A 288 22.81 6.35 -11.89
C LYS A 288 22.57 4.89 -11.52
N ALA A 289 23.24 3.99 -12.19
CA ALA A 289 23.39 2.62 -11.73
C ALA A 289 24.41 2.60 -10.59
N GLU A 290 24.00 2.23 -9.42
CA GLU A 290 24.84 2.20 -8.22
C GLU A 290 24.67 0.85 -7.53
N VAL A 291 25.77 0.31 -7.01
CA VAL A 291 25.82 -0.91 -6.24
C VAL A 291 26.46 -0.59 -4.89
N TYR A 292 25.82 -1.03 -3.83
CA TYR A 292 26.24 -0.83 -2.45
C TYR A 292 26.64 -2.17 -1.85
N GLU A 293 27.78 -2.22 -1.16
CA GLU A 293 28.23 -3.41 -0.46
C GLU A 293 27.85 -3.34 1.01
N ALA A 294 27.24 -4.41 1.52
CA ALA A 294 26.89 -4.51 2.92
C ALA A 294 28.15 -4.69 3.79
N GLU A 295 28.26 -3.86 4.80
CA GLU A 295 29.35 -3.91 5.80
C GLU A 295 28.82 -4.52 7.10
N SER A 296 29.72 -5.14 7.90
CA SER A 296 29.38 -5.69 9.22
C SER A 296 29.26 -4.58 10.28
N ILE A 297 28.41 -3.60 10.00
CA ILE A 297 28.07 -2.49 10.86
C ILE A 297 26.60 -2.62 11.23
N PRO A 298 26.24 -2.81 12.53
CA PRO A 298 24.85 -2.91 12.93
C PRO A 298 24.06 -1.63 12.69
N SER A 299 22.79 -1.78 12.25
CA SER A 299 21.82 -0.68 12.13
C SER A 299 20.41 -1.21 12.38
N GLY A 300 19.64 -0.52 13.26
CA GLY A 300 18.35 -1.02 13.70
C GLY A 300 18.45 -2.43 14.28
N GLN A 301 17.65 -3.33 13.76
CA GLN A 301 17.67 -4.74 14.18
C GLN A 301 18.65 -5.62 13.37
N MET A 302 19.33 -5.02 12.39
CA MET A 302 20.21 -5.75 11.46
C MET A 302 21.67 -5.70 11.90
N GLN A 303 22.43 -6.77 11.56
CA GLN A 303 23.87 -6.87 11.85
C GLN A 303 24.74 -6.34 10.71
N GLN A 304 24.13 -6.02 9.60
CA GLN A 304 24.75 -5.54 8.36
C GLN A 304 24.04 -4.30 7.89
N SER A 305 24.74 -3.41 7.21
CA SER A 305 24.18 -2.17 6.68
C SER A 305 25.10 -1.59 5.61
N PHE A 306 24.59 -0.62 4.86
CA PHE A 306 25.40 0.28 4.03
C PHE A 306 24.89 1.72 4.19
N CYS A 307 25.72 2.70 3.81
CA CYS A 307 25.30 4.10 3.81
C CYS A 307 24.63 4.48 2.50
N TYR A 308 23.50 5.19 2.59
CA TYR A 308 22.77 5.73 1.45
C TYR A 308 22.34 7.18 1.68
N ASP A 309 22.48 8.04 0.65
CA ASP A 309 21.98 9.41 0.70
C ASP A 309 20.49 9.43 0.35
N LEU A 310 19.64 9.42 1.38
CA LEU A 310 18.20 9.35 1.26
C LEU A 310 17.60 10.76 1.25
N ASN A 311 17.00 11.13 0.13
CA ASN A 311 16.38 12.45 -0.03
C ASN A 311 15.17 12.64 0.87
N GLY A 312 14.83 13.91 1.12
CA GLY A 312 13.52 14.26 1.69
C GLY A 312 12.40 13.78 0.77
N PHE A 313 11.35 13.20 1.35
CA PHE A 313 10.26 12.52 0.62
C PHE A 313 10.77 11.53 -0.43
N GLY A 314 11.85 10.83 -0.10
CA GLY A 314 12.52 9.89 -0.99
C GLY A 314 12.12 8.45 -0.73
N ALA A 315 11.98 7.67 -1.80
CA ALA A 315 11.86 6.22 -1.75
C ALA A 315 12.92 5.60 -2.65
N ALA A 316 13.67 4.63 -2.13
CA ALA A 316 14.65 3.87 -2.90
C ALA A 316 14.37 2.38 -2.81
N ILE A 317 14.63 1.68 -3.92
CA ILE A 317 14.40 0.24 -4.08
C ILE A 317 15.71 -0.38 -4.57
N PHE A 318 16.16 -1.40 -3.87
CA PHE A 318 17.38 -2.16 -4.22
C PHE A 318 17.02 -3.63 -4.46
N SER A 319 17.73 -4.29 -5.37
CA SER A 319 17.74 -5.75 -5.49
C SER A 319 18.94 -6.36 -4.77
N PHE A 320 18.78 -7.59 -4.23
CA PHE A 320 19.85 -8.35 -3.60
C PHE A 320 19.61 -9.85 -3.67
#